data_b2f190f723c63086c82e4d6d9368ffee
#
_entry.id   b2f190f723c63086c82e4d6d9368ffee
#
_cell.length_a   1.000
_cell.length_b   1.000
_cell.length_c   1.000
_cell.angle_alpha   90.00
_cell.angle_beta   90.00
_cell.angle_gamma   90.00
#
_symmetry.space_group_name_H-M   'P 1'
#
loop_
_entity.id
_entity.type
_entity.pdbx_description
1 polymer ?
#
loop_
_entity_poly.entity_id
_entity_poly.type
_entity_poly.pdbx_seq_one_letter_code
_entity_poly.pdbx_strand_id
1 'polypeptide(L)'
;MERLLIAGILVIVAIAVAWVLRRRRPAPPTQPRWPVPGQVDRGDFDRPEASWLVAVFTSSTCRSCDEALDKAAALASEQLVVQDVPFQTRKDLHRRYSIEAAPTIVVADREGIVQASFVGPPGAAELWGAMADLRPAGPPPG
;
A
#
# COMPACT_ATOMS: atom_id res chain seq x y z
N MET A 1 -45.09 -7.66 18.73
CA MET A 1 -43.87 -6.99 19.24
C MET A 1 -42.67 -7.92 19.24
N GLU A 2 -42.83 -9.17 19.63
CA GLU A 2 -41.75 -10.17 19.68
C GLU A 2 -41.06 -10.38 18.30
N ARG A 3 -41.81 -10.46 17.22
CA ARG A 3 -41.28 -10.61 15.85
C ARG A 3 -40.46 -9.41 15.40
N LEU A 4 -40.82 -8.20 15.81
CA LEU A 4 -40.08 -6.98 15.50
C LEU A 4 -38.77 -6.88 16.28
N LEU A 5 -38.72 -7.36 17.51
CA LEU A 5 -37.52 -7.43 18.33
C LEU A 5 -36.53 -8.43 17.73
N ILE A 6 -36.99 -9.60 17.31
CA ILE A 6 -36.16 -10.63 16.66
C ILE A 6 -35.58 -10.09 15.36
N ALA A 7 -36.40 -9.44 14.54
CA ALA A 7 -35.92 -8.82 13.29
C ALA A 7 -34.84 -7.75 13.54
N GLY A 8 -35.02 -6.90 14.54
CA GLY A 8 -34.06 -5.89 14.94
C GLY A 8 -32.71 -6.48 15.38
N ILE A 9 -32.75 -7.53 16.20
CA ILE A 9 -31.55 -8.24 16.65
C ILE A 9 -30.80 -8.87 15.48
N LEU A 10 -31.51 -9.51 14.54
CA LEU A 10 -30.89 -10.13 13.36
C LEU A 10 -30.19 -9.09 12.47
N VAL A 11 -30.78 -7.92 12.29
CA VAL A 11 -30.18 -6.83 11.52
C VAL A 11 -28.90 -6.33 12.21
N ILE A 12 -28.91 -6.12 13.52
CA ILE A 12 -27.75 -5.67 14.27
C ILE A 12 -26.62 -6.71 14.18
N VAL A 13 -26.93 -7.98 14.35
CA VAL A 13 -25.96 -9.09 14.22
C VAL A 13 -25.38 -9.14 12.81
N ALA A 14 -26.21 -9.01 11.79
CA ALA A 14 -25.75 -9.00 10.39
C ALA A 14 -24.79 -7.82 10.12
N ILE A 15 -25.11 -6.63 10.63
CA ILE A 15 -24.24 -5.45 10.50
C ILE A 15 -22.91 -5.66 11.24
N ALA A 16 -22.96 -6.19 12.46
CA ALA A 16 -21.76 -6.47 13.24
C ALA A 16 -20.86 -7.51 12.57
N VAL A 17 -21.44 -8.58 12.06
CA VAL A 17 -20.71 -9.61 11.30
C VAL A 17 -20.11 -9.03 10.03
N ALA A 18 -20.87 -8.27 9.26
CA ALA A 18 -20.37 -7.61 8.05
C ALA A 18 -19.22 -6.65 8.36
N TRP A 19 -19.30 -5.91 9.48
CA TRP A 19 -18.26 -4.99 9.91
C TRP A 19 -16.98 -5.72 10.35
N VAL A 20 -17.11 -6.82 11.10
CA VAL A 20 -15.98 -7.67 11.50
C VAL A 20 -15.33 -8.33 10.28
N LEU A 21 -16.13 -8.83 9.33
CA LEU A 21 -15.62 -9.40 8.08
C LEU A 21 -14.92 -8.36 7.21
N ARG A 22 -15.41 -7.12 7.18
CA ARG A 22 -14.72 -5.99 6.50
C ARG A 22 -13.39 -5.65 7.15
N ARG A 23 -13.32 -5.67 8.48
CA ARG A 23 -12.06 -5.46 9.22
C ARG A 23 -11.07 -6.61 9.06
N ARG A 24 -11.59 -7.82 8.82
CA ARG A 24 -10.80 -9.04 8.60
C ARG A 24 -10.54 -9.31 7.12
N ARG A 25 -10.73 -8.32 6.22
CA ARG A 25 -10.31 -8.53 4.83
C ARG A 25 -8.83 -8.89 4.88
N PRO A 26 -8.43 -10.15 4.57
CA PRO A 26 -7.03 -10.46 4.39
C PRO A 26 -6.53 -9.51 3.31
N ALA A 27 -5.33 -8.97 3.50
CA ALA A 27 -4.61 -8.34 2.42
C ALA A 27 -4.75 -9.24 1.18
N PRO A 28 -5.01 -8.70 -0.02
CA PRO A 28 -5.10 -9.51 -1.21
C PRO A 28 -3.90 -10.43 -1.25
N PRO A 29 -4.07 -11.72 -1.58
CA PRO A 29 -2.99 -12.69 -1.49
C PRO A 29 -1.79 -12.14 -2.26
N THR A 30 -0.79 -11.74 -1.53
CA THR A 30 0.53 -11.44 -2.06
C THR A 30 0.92 -12.68 -2.83
N GLN A 31 1.12 -12.56 -4.12
CA GLN A 31 1.45 -13.73 -4.92
C GLN A 31 2.66 -14.40 -4.27
N PRO A 32 2.58 -15.66 -3.83
CA PRO A 32 3.58 -16.27 -2.96
C PRO A 32 4.94 -16.52 -3.64
N ARG A 33 5.14 -16.02 -4.84
CA ARG A 33 6.34 -16.23 -5.65
C ARG A 33 7.44 -15.18 -5.46
N TRP A 34 7.12 -14.00 -4.91
CA TRP A 34 8.08 -12.91 -4.85
C TRP A 34 8.13 -12.33 -3.44
N PRO A 35 9.29 -12.36 -2.78
CA PRO A 35 9.43 -11.78 -1.44
C PRO A 35 9.26 -10.26 -1.49
N VAL A 36 8.58 -9.74 -0.48
CA VAL A 36 8.45 -8.29 -0.23
C VAL A 36 8.96 -7.99 1.17
N PRO A 37 9.70 -6.90 1.36
CA PRO A 37 10.19 -6.55 2.69
C PRO A 37 9.03 -6.18 3.61
N GLY A 38 9.13 -6.57 4.88
CA GLY A 38 8.20 -6.12 5.92
C GLY A 38 8.59 -4.78 6.53
N GLN A 39 9.84 -4.37 6.33
CA GLN A 39 10.40 -3.11 6.83
C GLN A 39 11.49 -2.59 5.90
N VAL A 40 11.57 -1.29 5.78
CA VAL A 40 12.62 -0.58 5.04
C VAL A 40 13.26 0.48 5.94
N ASP A 41 14.51 0.80 5.68
CA ASP A 41 15.19 1.92 6.33
C ASP A 41 14.83 3.23 5.60
N ARG A 42 14.16 4.14 6.29
CA ARG A 42 13.76 5.43 5.70
C ARG A 42 14.96 6.27 5.27
N GLY A 43 16.12 6.05 5.88
CA GLY A 43 17.37 6.72 5.50
C GLY A 43 17.90 6.35 4.11
N ASP A 44 17.45 5.23 3.55
CA ASP A 44 17.80 4.83 2.18
C ASP A 44 17.04 5.63 1.09
N PHE A 45 16.02 6.36 1.49
CA PHE A 45 15.09 7.06 0.61
C PHE A 45 15.06 8.57 0.88
N ASP A 46 14.61 9.31 -0.11
CA ASP A 46 14.45 10.76 0.01
C ASP A 46 13.41 11.12 1.08
N ARG A 47 13.59 12.27 1.72
CA ARG A 47 12.68 12.82 2.71
C ARG A 47 12.28 11.81 3.80
N PRO A 48 13.25 11.27 4.57
CA PRO A 48 12.96 10.27 5.60
C PRO A 48 12.01 10.76 6.69
N GLU A 49 11.83 12.08 6.82
CA GLU A 49 10.89 12.73 7.75
C GLU A 49 9.43 12.69 7.28
N ALA A 50 9.17 12.42 5.99
CA ALA A 50 7.81 12.33 5.48
C ALA A 50 7.02 11.19 6.14
N SER A 51 5.74 11.41 6.37
CA SER A 51 4.88 10.43 7.06
C SER A 51 4.73 9.12 6.29
N TRP A 52 4.79 9.19 4.94
CA TRP A 52 4.62 8.05 4.06
C TRP A 52 5.68 8.00 2.98
N LEU A 53 6.08 6.79 2.63
CA LEU A 53 6.95 6.49 1.50
C LEU A 53 6.22 5.52 0.56
N VAL A 54 6.21 5.84 -0.73
CA VAL A 54 5.87 4.92 -1.80
C VAL A 54 7.12 4.70 -2.64
N ALA A 55 7.81 3.61 -2.42
CA ALA A 55 8.98 3.23 -3.19
C ALA A 55 8.55 2.33 -4.35
N VAL A 56 8.86 2.74 -5.56
CA VAL A 56 8.57 1.98 -6.78
C VAL A 56 9.88 1.43 -7.32
N PHE A 57 10.07 0.13 -7.15
CA PHE A 57 11.24 -0.59 -7.67
C PHE A 57 11.02 -0.91 -9.14
N THR A 58 11.86 -0.36 -10.00
CA THR A 58 11.72 -0.42 -11.45
C THR A 58 12.93 -1.06 -12.12
N SER A 59 12.78 -1.35 -13.40
CA SER A 59 13.89 -1.84 -14.26
C SER A 59 13.72 -1.28 -15.67
N SER A 60 14.80 -1.05 -16.36
CA SER A 60 14.79 -0.57 -17.76
C SER A 60 14.13 -1.55 -18.73
N THR A 61 14.04 -2.83 -18.38
CA THR A 61 13.37 -3.86 -19.20
C THR A 61 11.89 -4.04 -18.87
N CYS A 62 11.38 -3.29 -17.91
CA CYS A 62 10.02 -3.38 -17.41
C CYS A 62 9.09 -2.42 -18.16
N ARG A 63 8.19 -2.95 -18.99
CA ARG A 63 7.26 -2.12 -19.79
C ARG A 63 6.17 -1.43 -18.98
N SER A 64 5.78 -2.03 -17.85
CA SER A 64 4.70 -1.53 -16.99
C SER A 64 5.20 -0.62 -15.86
N CYS A 65 6.51 -0.40 -15.76
CA CYS A 65 7.08 0.41 -14.68
C CYS A 65 6.72 1.89 -14.81
N ASP A 66 6.71 2.44 -16.02
CA ASP A 66 6.32 3.85 -16.25
C ASP A 66 4.87 4.10 -15.81
N GLU A 67 3.96 3.18 -16.16
CA GLU A 67 2.56 3.26 -15.74
C GLU A 67 2.42 3.17 -14.22
N ALA A 68 3.18 2.28 -13.57
CA ALA A 68 3.18 2.16 -12.11
C ALA A 68 3.72 3.42 -11.43
N LEU A 69 4.78 4.01 -11.98
CA LEU A 69 5.33 5.29 -11.51
C LEU A 69 4.33 6.44 -11.65
N ASP A 70 3.66 6.56 -12.78
CA ASP A 70 2.65 7.60 -13.01
C ASP A 70 1.50 7.50 -12.01
N LYS A 71 1.01 6.30 -11.76
CA LYS A 71 -0.04 6.06 -10.76
C LYS A 71 0.42 6.41 -9.35
N ALA A 72 1.65 6.05 -8.99
CA ALA A 72 2.23 6.37 -7.69
C ALA A 72 2.49 7.88 -7.56
N ALA A 73 3.01 8.53 -8.60
CA ALA A 73 3.31 9.96 -8.60
C ALA A 73 2.08 10.83 -8.31
N ALA A 74 0.89 10.40 -8.71
CA ALA A 74 -0.36 11.08 -8.39
C ALA A 74 -0.66 11.15 -6.88
N LEU A 75 -0.01 10.32 -6.05
CA LEU A 75 -0.15 10.29 -4.59
C LEU A 75 0.81 11.26 -3.89
N ALA A 76 1.82 11.79 -4.57
CA ALA A 76 2.86 12.62 -3.98
C ALA A 76 2.27 13.87 -3.30
N SER A 77 2.76 14.17 -2.10
CA SER A 77 2.36 15.34 -1.30
C SER A 77 3.46 15.72 -0.33
N GLU A 78 3.23 16.75 0.49
CA GLU A 78 4.20 17.12 1.54
C GLU A 78 4.42 15.97 2.55
N GLN A 79 3.41 15.17 2.78
CA GLN A 79 3.45 14.07 3.76
C GLN A 79 3.79 12.71 3.13
N LEU A 80 3.76 12.61 1.80
CA LEU A 80 4.01 11.37 1.08
C LEU A 80 5.05 11.59 -0.01
N VAL A 81 6.18 10.92 0.14
CA VAL A 81 7.23 10.88 -0.88
C VAL A 81 7.02 9.67 -1.79
N VAL A 82 7.08 9.90 -3.08
CA VAL A 82 7.11 8.84 -4.10
C VAL A 82 8.52 8.82 -4.69
N GLN A 83 9.15 7.65 -4.67
CA GLN A 83 10.51 7.51 -5.17
C GLN A 83 10.64 6.35 -6.14
N ASP A 84 11.19 6.63 -7.30
CA ASP A 84 11.65 5.61 -8.24
C ASP A 84 12.97 5.01 -7.75
N VAL A 85 13.06 3.68 -7.75
CA VAL A 85 14.26 2.92 -7.36
C VAL A 85 14.67 2.02 -8.54
N PRO A 86 15.37 2.57 -9.56
CA PRO A 86 15.73 1.82 -10.74
C PRO A 86 16.81 0.78 -10.44
N PHE A 87 16.62 -0.43 -10.93
CA PHE A 87 17.60 -1.51 -10.74
C PHE A 87 19.00 -1.14 -11.25
N GLN A 88 19.09 -0.41 -12.37
CA GLN A 88 20.35 -0.06 -13.00
C GLN A 88 21.24 0.84 -12.14
N THR A 89 20.63 1.73 -11.36
CA THR A 89 21.36 2.72 -10.53
C THR A 89 21.31 2.41 -9.04
N ARG A 90 20.34 1.62 -8.59
CA ARG A 90 20.12 1.28 -7.18
C ARG A 90 20.03 -0.23 -6.95
N LYS A 91 20.97 -0.97 -7.53
CA LYS A 91 21.13 -2.42 -7.27
C LYS A 91 21.32 -2.75 -5.81
N ASP A 92 21.94 -1.84 -5.06
CA ASP A 92 22.14 -1.93 -3.62
C ASP A 92 20.81 -2.11 -2.87
N LEU A 93 19.80 -1.28 -3.19
CA LEU A 93 18.50 -1.35 -2.55
C LEU A 93 17.67 -2.57 -3.01
N HIS A 94 17.73 -2.91 -4.29
CA HIS A 94 17.08 -4.12 -4.78
C HIS A 94 17.60 -5.37 -4.06
N ARG A 95 18.91 -5.47 -3.84
CA ARG A 95 19.52 -6.57 -3.09
C ARG A 95 19.17 -6.51 -1.60
N ARG A 96 19.29 -5.32 -0.99
CA ARG A 96 19.04 -5.13 0.44
C ARG A 96 17.62 -5.56 0.83
N TYR A 97 16.65 -5.26 -0.01
CA TYR A 97 15.24 -5.57 0.22
C TYR A 97 14.75 -6.81 -0.51
N SER A 98 15.64 -7.57 -1.13
CA SER A 98 15.32 -8.81 -1.86
C SER A 98 14.24 -8.62 -2.93
N ILE A 99 14.32 -7.51 -3.67
CA ILE A 99 13.39 -7.22 -4.77
C ILE A 99 13.82 -7.98 -6.01
N GLU A 100 13.01 -8.94 -6.43
CA GLU A 100 13.30 -9.83 -7.56
C GLU A 100 12.40 -9.59 -8.77
N ALA A 101 11.36 -8.79 -8.62
CA ALA A 101 10.40 -8.47 -9.68
C ALA A 101 10.21 -6.97 -9.84
N ALA A 102 9.90 -6.51 -11.04
CA ALA A 102 9.57 -5.12 -11.35
C ALA A 102 8.27 -5.03 -12.18
N PRO A 103 7.39 -4.06 -11.91
CA PRO A 103 7.48 -3.14 -10.80
C PRO A 103 7.13 -3.82 -9.48
N THR A 104 7.78 -3.43 -8.40
CA THR A 104 7.34 -3.72 -7.03
C THR A 104 7.13 -2.39 -6.32
N ILE A 105 5.96 -2.19 -5.76
CA ILE A 105 5.61 -0.99 -4.99
C ILE A 105 5.57 -1.36 -3.52
N VAL A 106 6.28 -0.59 -2.72
CA VAL A 106 6.33 -0.74 -1.26
C VAL A 106 5.80 0.55 -0.64
N VAL A 107 4.76 0.44 0.18
CA VAL A 107 4.20 1.55 0.95
C VAL A 107 4.61 1.40 2.39
N ALA A 108 5.41 2.32 2.89
CA ALA A 108 5.91 2.31 4.26
C ALA A 108 5.52 3.57 5.02
N ASP A 109 5.34 3.42 6.32
CA ASP A 109 5.09 4.52 7.25
C ASP A 109 6.39 5.27 7.62
N ARG A 110 6.29 6.21 8.55
CA ARG A 110 7.43 7.01 9.03
C ARG A 110 8.54 6.14 9.64
N GLU A 111 8.18 5.07 10.31
CA GLU A 111 9.09 4.12 10.96
C GLU A 111 9.69 3.12 9.96
N GLY A 112 9.25 3.14 8.71
CA GLY A 112 9.70 2.23 7.66
C GLY A 112 8.97 0.88 7.67
N ILE A 113 7.91 0.75 8.45
CA ILE A 113 7.08 -0.47 8.46
C ILE A 113 6.24 -0.51 7.19
N VAL A 114 6.34 -1.60 6.44
CA VAL A 114 5.60 -1.79 5.20
C VAL A 114 4.15 -2.10 5.52
N GLN A 115 3.26 -1.22 5.12
CA GLN A 115 1.83 -1.30 5.36
C GLN A 115 1.06 -1.89 4.16
N ALA A 116 1.61 -1.75 2.96
CA ALA A 116 1.08 -2.36 1.75
C ALA A 116 2.20 -2.59 0.74
N SER A 117 2.04 -3.58 -0.12
CA SER A 117 2.97 -3.86 -1.20
C SER A 117 2.24 -4.44 -2.40
N PHE A 118 2.77 -4.18 -3.59
CA PHE A 118 2.22 -4.66 -4.86
C PHE A 118 3.36 -5.19 -5.70
N VAL A 119 3.25 -6.41 -6.17
CA VAL A 119 4.17 -7.01 -7.13
C VAL A 119 3.47 -7.08 -8.49
N GLY A 120 4.05 -6.43 -9.48
CA GLY A 120 3.40 -6.16 -10.75
C GLY A 120 2.65 -4.83 -10.75
N PRO A 121 2.13 -4.38 -11.91
CA PRO A 121 1.43 -3.10 -12.03
C PRO A 121 0.06 -3.18 -11.35
N PRO A 122 -0.19 -2.42 -10.27
CA PRO A 122 -1.51 -2.37 -9.66
C PRO A 122 -2.48 -1.52 -10.50
N GLY A 123 -3.77 -1.79 -10.36
CA GLY A 123 -4.80 -0.85 -10.82
C GLY A 123 -4.75 0.45 -10.03
N ALA A 124 -5.10 1.59 -10.65
CA ALA A 124 -5.13 2.87 -9.96
C ALA A 124 -6.04 2.84 -8.73
N ALA A 125 -7.24 2.26 -8.86
CA ALA A 125 -8.18 2.12 -7.76
C ALA A 125 -7.64 1.22 -6.63
N GLU A 126 -6.85 0.21 -6.96
CA GLU A 126 -6.22 -0.69 -5.98
C GLU A 126 -5.15 0.05 -5.17
N LEU A 127 -4.23 0.73 -5.84
CA LEU A 127 -3.16 1.49 -5.19
C LEU A 127 -3.72 2.67 -4.37
N TRP A 128 -4.59 3.46 -4.97
CA TRP A 128 -5.15 4.64 -4.31
C TRP A 128 -6.11 4.27 -3.17
N GLY A 129 -6.87 3.18 -3.35
CA GLY A 129 -7.73 2.62 -2.31
C GLY A 129 -6.94 2.14 -1.10
N ALA A 130 -5.83 1.43 -1.31
CA ALA A 130 -4.94 1.01 -0.24
C ALA A 130 -4.38 2.21 0.53
N MET A 131 -3.96 3.26 -0.17
CA MET A 131 -3.48 4.49 0.47
C MET A 131 -4.58 5.22 1.25
N ALA A 132 -5.79 5.28 0.73
CA ALA A 132 -6.93 5.88 1.43
C ALA A 132 -7.27 5.12 2.72
N ASP A 133 -7.16 3.80 2.70
CA ASP A 133 -7.42 2.95 3.88
C ASP A 133 -6.32 3.11 4.97
N LEU A 134 -5.09 3.41 4.56
CA LEU A 134 -3.96 3.58 5.48
C LEU A 134 -3.88 4.99 6.08
N ARG A 135 -4.35 6.00 5.38
CA ARG A 135 -4.39 7.36 5.90
C ARG A 135 -5.57 7.50 6.86
N PRO A 136 -5.34 7.86 8.13
CA PRO A 136 -6.45 8.25 8.98
C PRO A 136 -7.17 9.42 8.28
N ALA A 137 -8.49 9.37 8.28
CA ALA A 137 -9.30 10.49 7.79
C ALA A 137 -8.79 11.77 8.44
N GLY A 138 -8.24 12.67 7.64
CA GLY A 138 -7.85 13.99 8.13
C GLY A 138 -9.06 14.67 8.78
N PRO A 139 -8.86 15.61 9.69
CA PRO A 139 -9.97 16.39 10.23
C PRO A 139 -10.75 16.99 9.04
N PRO A 140 -12.09 17.02 9.11
CA PRO A 140 -12.89 17.62 8.07
C PRO A 140 -12.39 19.04 7.78
N PRO A 141 -12.38 19.47 6.51
CA PRO A 141 -12.01 20.84 6.19
C PRO A 141 -12.89 21.79 7.00
N GLY A 142 -12.24 22.59 7.78
CA GLY A 142 -12.90 23.60 8.62
C GLY A 142 -13.56 24.69 7.79
#